data_03c32a74dc377a8dee3abc3db0a86440
#
_entry.id   03c32a74dc377a8dee3abc3db0a86440
#
_cell.length_a   1.000
_cell.length_b   1.000
_cell.length_c   1.000
_cell.angle_alpha   90.00
_cell.angle_beta   90.00
_cell.angle_gamma   90.00
#
_symmetry.space_group_name_H-M   'P 1'
#
loop_
_entity.id
_entity.type
_entity.pdbx_description
1 polymer ?
#
loop_
_entity_poly.entity_id
_entity_poly.type
_entity_poly.pdbx_seq_one_letter_code
_entity_poly.pdbx_strand_id
1 'polypeptide(L)' 'MSQCVQIKEYMEEHGSITQIEAVNEFNCYRLSARIHDLRFKYGLNIETKNERNKNNSGTHARYFLIKDGD' A
#
# COMPACT_ATOMS: atom_id res chain seq x y z
N MET A 1 -4.37 13.97 10.46
CA MET A 1 -3.31 13.04 10.06
C MET A 1 -3.33 12.86 8.56
N SER A 2 -2.16 12.82 7.92
CA SER A 2 -2.12 12.66 6.47
C SER A 2 -2.44 11.22 6.06
N GLN A 3 -2.90 11.05 4.82
CA GLN A 3 -3.14 9.72 4.30
C GLN A 3 -1.86 8.88 4.25
N CYS A 4 -0.72 9.52 3.98
CA CYS A 4 0.56 8.81 3.96
C CYS A 4 0.86 8.16 5.31
N VAL A 5 0.64 8.88 6.40
CA VAL A 5 0.87 8.33 7.73
C VAL A 5 -0.11 7.20 8.04
N GLN A 6 -1.38 7.37 7.67
CA GLN A 6 -2.39 6.33 7.88
C GLN A 6 -2.04 5.06 7.13
N ILE A 7 -1.63 5.19 5.87
CA ILE A 7 -1.27 4.05 5.04
C ILE A 7 0.00 3.38 5.59
N LYS A 8 0.99 4.18 6.00
CA LYS A 8 2.20 3.65 6.59
C LYS A 8 1.90 2.80 7.82
N GLU A 9 1.06 3.32 8.73
CA GLU A 9 0.69 2.60 9.93
C GLU A 9 -0.07 1.31 9.61
N TYR A 10 -0.97 1.37 8.63
CA TYR A 10 -1.69 0.19 8.19
C TYR A 10 -0.74 -0.89 7.67
N MET A 11 0.24 -0.49 6.85
CA MET A 11 1.21 -1.43 6.31
C MET A 11 2.13 -1.98 7.40
N GLU A 12 2.46 -1.18 8.41
CA GLU A 12 3.26 -1.67 9.53
C GLU A 12 2.51 -2.74 10.32
N GLU A 13 1.21 -2.56 10.46
CA GLU A 13 0.38 -3.50 11.21
C GLU A 13 0.05 -4.75 10.40
N HIS A 14 -0.30 -4.60 9.13
CA HIS A 14 -0.79 -5.69 8.29
C HIS A 14 0.24 -6.23 7.29
N GLY A 15 1.32 -5.53 7.08
CA GLY A 15 2.40 -5.91 6.17
C GLY A 15 2.20 -5.46 4.74
N SER A 16 0.99 -5.17 4.31
CA SER A 16 0.70 -4.80 2.92
C SER A 16 -0.61 -4.05 2.82
N ILE A 17 -0.85 -3.47 1.64
CA ILE A 17 -2.12 -2.79 1.36
C ILE A 17 -2.44 -2.88 -0.13
N THR A 18 -3.74 -2.98 -0.45
CA THR A 18 -4.23 -2.89 -1.83
C THR A 18 -5.04 -1.62 -2.01
N GLN A 19 -5.33 -1.28 -3.28
CA GLN A 19 -6.18 -0.11 -3.59
C GLN A 19 -7.56 -0.24 -2.95
N ILE A 20 -8.14 -1.42 -2.98
CA ILE A 20 -9.47 -1.64 -2.37
C ILE A 20 -9.41 -1.39 -0.87
N GLU A 21 -8.38 -1.90 -0.21
CA GLU A 21 -8.20 -1.68 1.22
C GLU A 21 -8.02 -0.19 1.53
N ALA A 22 -7.25 0.51 0.70
CA ALA A 22 -7.03 1.94 0.90
C ALA A 22 -8.31 2.73 0.75
N VAL A 23 -9.15 2.39 -0.22
CA VAL A 23 -10.44 3.03 -0.40
C VAL A 23 -11.34 2.77 0.79
N ASN A 24 -11.43 1.51 1.22
CA ASN A 24 -12.33 1.12 2.29
C ASN A 24 -11.94 1.68 3.66
N GLU A 25 -10.64 1.74 3.92
CA GLU A 25 -10.15 2.17 5.23
C GLU A 25 -9.91 3.67 5.33
N PHE A 26 -9.51 4.30 4.22
CA PHE A 26 -9.04 5.69 4.27
C PHE A 26 -9.65 6.59 3.20
N ASN A 27 -10.56 6.08 2.37
CA ASN A 27 -11.07 6.80 1.20
C ASN A 27 -9.96 7.25 0.26
N CYS A 28 -8.90 6.48 0.18
CA CYS A 28 -7.74 6.82 -0.64
C CYS A 28 -7.89 6.23 -2.04
N TYR A 29 -8.23 7.07 -3.00
CA TYR A 29 -8.45 6.63 -4.39
C TYR A 29 -7.18 6.67 -5.23
N ARG A 30 -6.09 7.23 -4.70
CA ARG A 30 -4.82 7.34 -5.40
C ARG A 30 -3.69 6.72 -4.57
N LEU A 31 -3.85 5.44 -4.27
CA LEU A 31 -2.89 4.74 -3.44
C LEU A 31 -1.49 4.76 -4.05
N SER A 32 -1.37 4.61 -5.37
CA SER A 32 -0.05 4.62 -6.02
C SER A 32 0.70 5.93 -5.77
N ALA A 33 -0.01 7.07 -5.74
CA ALA A 33 0.62 8.35 -5.42
C ALA A 33 1.10 8.37 -3.96
N ARG A 34 0.32 7.83 -3.05
CA ARG A 34 0.73 7.75 -1.63
C ARG A 34 1.92 6.82 -1.45
N ILE A 35 1.93 5.71 -2.17
CA ILE A 35 3.07 4.77 -2.14
C ILE A 35 4.33 5.46 -2.66
N HIS A 36 4.21 6.23 -3.75
CA HIS A 36 5.33 7.00 -4.27
C HIS A 36 5.89 7.95 -3.20
N ASP A 37 5.02 8.67 -2.52
CA ASP A 37 5.44 9.58 -1.44
C ASP A 37 6.13 8.81 -0.31
N LEU A 38 5.61 7.66 0.06
CA LEU A 38 6.21 6.87 1.13
C LEU A 38 7.60 6.38 0.75
N ARG A 39 7.80 6.02 -0.52
CA ARG A 39 9.11 5.59 -0.99
C ARG A 39 10.12 6.73 -1.00
N PHE A 40 9.72 7.90 -1.49
CA PHE A 40 10.67 8.96 -1.81
C PHE A 40 10.74 10.07 -0.75
N LYS A 41 9.67 10.31 -0.02
CA LYS A 41 9.67 11.31 1.06
C LYS A 41 9.98 10.70 2.41
N TYR A 42 9.51 9.48 2.65
CA TYR A 42 9.68 8.81 3.93
C TYR A 42 10.78 7.77 3.90
N GLY A 43 11.30 7.44 2.72
CA GLY A 43 12.40 6.49 2.60
C GLY A 43 12.03 5.05 2.87
N LEU A 44 10.76 4.70 2.73
CA LEU A 44 10.31 3.33 3.00
C LEU A 44 10.61 2.41 1.82
N ASN A 45 10.95 1.17 2.13
CA ASN A 45 11.18 0.15 1.12
C ASN A 45 9.87 -0.61 0.89
N ILE A 46 9.26 -0.37 -0.27
CA ILE A 46 7.95 -0.95 -0.60
C ILE A 46 8.06 -1.70 -1.93
N GLU A 47 7.66 -2.97 -1.92
CA GLU A 47 7.59 -3.79 -3.12
C GLU A 47 6.17 -3.88 -3.62
N THR A 48 6.02 -3.95 -4.95
CA THR A 48 4.72 -4.12 -5.58
C THR A 48 4.65 -5.51 -6.19
N LYS A 49 3.55 -6.23 -5.91
CA LYS A 49 3.29 -7.53 -6.52
C LYS A 49 1.88 -7.53 -7.08
N ASN A 50 1.70 -8.17 -8.23
CA ASN A 50 0.39 -8.31 -8.83
C ASN A 50 -0.29 -9.58 -8.31
N GLU A 51 -1.58 -9.46 -8.01
CA GLU A 51 -2.39 -10.58 -7.55
C GLU A 51 -3.60 -10.72 -8.45
N ARG A 52 -4.11 -11.94 -8.58
CA ARG A 52 -5.36 -12.16 -9.29
C ARG A 52 -6.54 -11.68 -8.47
N ASN A 53 -7.50 -11.06 -9.15
CA ASN A 53 -8.77 -10.73 -8.53
C ASN A 53 -9.56 -12.01 -8.28
N LYS A 54 -10.32 -12.02 -7.18
CA LYS A 54 -11.11 -13.21 -6.84
C LYS A 54 -12.35 -13.36 -7.71
N ASN A 55 -12.87 -12.24 -8.21
CA ASN A 55 -14.19 -12.21 -8.85
C ASN A 55 -14.14 -12.04 -10.35
N ASN A 56 -12.95 -11.89 -10.94
CA ASN A 56 -12.82 -11.72 -12.39
C ASN A 56 -11.40 -12.14 -12.80
N SER A 57 -11.12 -12.03 -14.10
CA SER A 57 -9.82 -12.44 -14.65
C SER A 57 -8.75 -11.37 -14.58
N GLY A 58 -9.09 -10.19 -14.03
CA GLY A 58 -8.12 -9.10 -13.90
C GLY A 58 -7.15 -9.29 -12.75
N THR A 59 -6.21 -8.37 -12.65
CA THR A 59 -5.25 -8.36 -11.56
C THR A 59 -5.26 -7.00 -10.86
N HIS A 60 -4.70 -6.97 -9.66
CA HIS A 60 -4.52 -5.74 -8.91
C HIS A 60 -3.15 -5.76 -8.25
N ALA A 61 -2.65 -4.58 -7.89
CA ALA A 61 -1.37 -4.47 -7.22
C ALA A 61 -1.56 -4.53 -5.71
N ARG A 62 -0.68 -5.28 -5.04
CA ARG A 62 -0.55 -5.25 -3.58
C ARG A 62 0.83 -4.71 -3.25
N TYR A 63 0.88 -3.75 -2.36
CA TYR A 63 2.12 -3.10 -1.94
C TYR A 63 2.54 -3.65 -0.59
N PHE A 64 3.78 -4.15 -0.52
CA PHE A 64 4.34 -4.77 0.68
C PHE A 64 5.39 -3.87 1.30
N LEU A 65 5.28 -3.64 2.59
CA LEU A 65 6.30 -2.91 3.33
C LEU A 65 7.41 -3.88 3.74
N ILE A 66 8.60 -3.63 3.24
CA ILE A 66 9.76 -4.46 3.53
C ILE A 66 10.52 -3.81 4.69
N LYS A 67 10.69 -4.56 5.76
CA LYS A 67 11.42 -4.07 6.93
C LYS A 67 12.86 -4.53 6.84
N ASP A 68 13.77 -3.59 6.95
CA ASP A 68 15.21 -3.87 6.87
C ASP A 68 15.77 -4.25 8.24
N GLY A 69 16.85 -5.01 8.23
CA GLY A 69 17.67 -5.21 9.42
C GLY A 69 17.16 -6.21 10.43
N ASP A 70 16.26 -7.03 10.06
CA ASP A 70 15.73 -8.04 10.99
C ASP A 70 16.32 -9.41 10.80
#